data_74b19d2359d4c34b60f22b6ae81a7964
#
_entry.id   74b19d2359d4c34b60f22b6ae81a7964
#
_cell.length_a   1.000
_cell.length_b   1.000
_cell.length_c   1.000
_cell.angle_alpha   90.00
_cell.angle_beta   90.00
_cell.angle_gamma   90.00
#
_symmetry.space_group_name_H-M   'P 1'
#
loop_
_entity.id
_entity.type
_entity.pdbx_description
1 polymer ?
#
loop_
_entity_poly.entity_id
_entity_poly.type
_entity_poly.pdbx_seq_one_letter_code
_entity_poly.pdbx_strand_id
1 'polypeptide(L)'
;MSIADEVFELFDLYGSNTYSEQVSIVAHSRQAAALAREAGASDGLVVAALLHDVGHLLSEPDSEFGVTDHGTSGAAWLAERFIDAVTEPVRLHVAAKRYRCFDEPGYADQLSPASVGTLALQGGPMDADQATGFEAEPFAEQAVAVRAWDDSGKVTGLEVPDLEDYRELLDNPSLHRTGPLDVVFVEPDQVCVSIAGVHSRFHAIWLRDNLTDGGGRHVDNDQRLFDVADLPESVEVAGADVVDDRLRVTFAPEGLVGEWDSGWLAAHRYDGLPETTIGAVCPWEAAGFEPDRVPYRSVALGGPPLSKLTCALNRDGVVLVDDLKAAGAGVEDVAGLWGPVLETNYGRVFDVRVEEHPINLAYTTAPLGPHTDNPYRWAVPGYQLLHCLVAGDWGGVTVLVDGFRVAEVLRVEDLEAFERLTRHDVPFRWADERFDLRSHGPLIRVDERGRVEAVRYNNRSVAALDLDHQDMGPFYRAYRVLASMLRRPVFGLRMTLGPGECLVFDNERILHGREGEADPARLLEGCYLARDWVDGRRFSLSRPVSEKLPV
;
A
#
# COMPACT_ATOMS: atom_id res chain seq x y z
N MET A 1 -15.54 -14.83 3.03
CA MET A 1 -14.26 -15.47 2.71
C MET A 1 -13.61 -14.55 1.70
N SER A 2 -12.34 -14.16 1.85
CA SER A 2 -11.68 -13.35 0.84
C SER A 2 -11.34 -14.20 -0.39
N ILE A 3 -11.01 -13.56 -1.53
CA ILE A 3 -10.59 -14.33 -2.71
C ILE A 3 -9.29 -15.08 -2.44
N ALA A 4 -8.37 -14.50 -1.66
CA ALA A 4 -7.16 -15.19 -1.23
C ALA A 4 -7.47 -16.46 -0.43
N ASP A 5 -8.46 -16.41 0.48
CA ASP A 5 -8.87 -17.59 1.27
C ASP A 5 -9.42 -18.72 0.36
N GLU A 6 -10.24 -18.37 -0.65
CA GLU A 6 -10.76 -19.35 -1.62
C GLU A 6 -9.64 -19.98 -2.46
N VAL A 7 -8.68 -19.19 -2.91
CA VAL A 7 -7.51 -19.66 -3.66
C VAL A 7 -6.65 -20.56 -2.80
N PHE A 8 -6.38 -20.18 -1.54
CA PHE A 8 -5.54 -20.97 -0.63
C PHE A 8 -6.20 -22.30 -0.29
N GLU A 9 -7.52 -22.32 -0.07
CA GLU A 9 -8.25 -23.57 0.15
C GLU A 9 -8.13 -24.54 -1.04
N LEU A 10 -8.19 -24.05 -2.29
CA LEU A 10 -7.98 -24.88 -3.48
C LEU A 10 -6.55 -25.45 -3.53
N PHE A 11 -5.53 -24.62 -3.25
CA PHE A 11 -4.15 -25.08 -3.24
C PHE A 11 -3.86 -26.03 -2.07
N ASP A 12 -4.46 -25.84 -0.91
CA ASP A 12 -4.33 -26.74 0.24
C ASP A 12 -4.93 -28.13 -0.04
N LEU A 13 -6.08 -28.16 -0.72
CA LEU A 13 -6.79 -29.40 -1.04
C LEU A 13 -6.12 -30.19 -2.20
N TYR A 14 -5.68 -29.51 -3.25
CA TYR A 14 -5.30 -30.14 -4.51
C TYR A 14 -3.92 -29.75 -5.03
N GLY A 15 -3.29 -28.71 -4.50
CA GLY A 15 -2.04 -28.16 -5.01
C GLY A 15 -0.80 -29.06 -4.85
N SER A 16 -0.90 -30.15 -4.07
CA SER A 16 0.16 -31.16 -3.94
C SER A 16 0.29 -32.11 -5.14
N ASN A 17 -0.67 -32.11 -6.06
CA ASN A 17 -0.66 -32.91 -7.27
C ASN A 17 0.49 -32.53 -8.21
N THR A 18 1.05 -33.49 -8.95
CA THR A 18 2.21 -33.27 -9.84
C THR A 18 1.92 -33.52 -11.33
N TYR A 19 0.87 -34.25 -11.67
CA TYR A 19 0.45 -34.62 -13.05
C TYR A 19 1.60 -34.86 -14.03
N SER A 20 2.46 -35.82 -13.71
CA SER A 20 3.65 -36.20 -14.49
C SER A 20 4.79 -35.16 -14.54
N GLU A 21 4.72 -34.08 -13.78
CA GLU A 21 5.82 -33.11 -13.59
C GLU A 21 6.64 -33.46 -12.33
N GLN A 22 7.82 -32.83 -12.19
CA GLN A 22 8.72 -33.04 -11.03
C GLN A 22 8.40 -32.15 -9.83
N VAL A 23 7.54 -31.15 -10.02
CA VAL A 23 7.10 -30.18 -9.02
C VAL A 23 5.59 -30.26 -8.82
N SER A 24 5.10 -29.95 -7.63
CA SER A 24 3.66 -29.85 -7.37
C SER A 24 3.06 -28.61 -8.03
N ILE A 25 1.76 -28.63 -8.30
CA ILE A 25 1.04 -27.47 -8.89
C ILE A 25 1.29 -26.21 -8.07
N VAL A 26 1.18 -26.28 -6.74
CA VAL A 26 1.41 -25.12 -5.87
C VAL A 26 2.85 -24.59 -5.98
N ALA A 27 3.85 -25.47 -6.03
CA ALA A 27 5.24 -25.06 -6.17
C ALA A 27 5.50 -24.43 -7.56
N HIS A 28 4.93 -25.02 -8.60
CA HIS A 28 4.97 -24.51 -9.97
C HIS A 28 4.31 -23.13 -10.10
N SER A 29 3.10 -22.98 -9.61
CA SER A 29 2.35 -21.71 -9.60
C SER A 29 3.12 -20.57 -8.89
N ARG A 30 3.71 -20.86 -7.73
CA ARG A 30 4.53 -19.91 -6.98
C ARG A 30 5.79 -19.52 -7.74
N GLN A 31 6.44 -20.45 -8.44
CA GLN A 31 7.62 -20.18 -9.26
C GLN A 31 7.26 -19.30 -10.46
N ALA A 32 6.17 -19.60 -11.16
CA ALA A 32 5.70 -18.76 -12.28
C ALA A 32 5.39 -17.34 -11.82
N ALA A 33 4.71 -17.16 -10.69
CA ALA A 33 4.42 -15.85 -10.11
C ALA A 33 5.69 -15.10 -9.66
N ALA A 34 6.68 -15.80 -9.09
CA ALA A 34 7.95 -15.19 -8.72
C ALA A 34 8.71 -14.68 -9.95
N LEU A 35 8.76 -15.46 -11.01
CA LEU A 35 9.37 -15.05 -12.30
C LEU A 35 8.65 -13.84 -12.92
N ALA A 36 7.31 -13.80 -12.84
CA ALA A 36 6.54 -12.64 -13.27
C ALA A 36 6.89 -11.38 -12.47
N ARG A 37 7.03 -11.50 -11.13
CA ARG A 37 7.49 -10.38 -10.28
C ARG A 37 8.90 -9.92 -10.62
N GLU A 38 9.84 -10.85 -10.81
CA GLU A 38 11.22 -10.54 -11.21
C GLU A 38 11.29 -9.84 -12.57
N ALA A 39 10.41 -10.21 -13.50
CA ALA A 39 10.28 -9.55 -14.80
C ALA A 39 9.62 -8.15 -14.71
N GLY A 40 9.14 -7.71 -13.54
CA GLY A 40 8.45 -6.44 -13.38
C GLY A 40 7.05 -6.42 -14.01
N ALA A 41 6.40 -7.57 -14.11
CA ALA A 41 5.05 -7.67 -14.64
C ALA A 41 4.03 -6.92 -13.77
N SER A 42 2.90 -6.53 -14.39
CA SER A 42 1.78 -5.91 -13.66
C SER A 42 1.20 -6.86 -12.61
N ASP A 43 0.56 -6.32 -11.60
CA ASP A 43 -0.10 -7.08 -10.54
C ASP A 43 -1.08 -8.13 -11.09
N GLY A 44 -1.91 -7.73 -12.07
CA GLY A 44 -2.83 -8.64 -12.73
C GLY A 44 -2.12 -9.81 -13.43
N LEU A 45 -0.96 -9.53 -14.06
CA LEU A 45 -0.20 -10.55 -14.76
C LEU A 45 0.58 -11.47 -13.80
N VAL A 46 0.98 -10.97 -12.62
CA VAL A 46 1.54 -11.80 -11.54
C VAL A 46 0.46 -12.74 -10.98
N VAL A 47 -0.79 -12.25 -10.77
CA VAL A 47 -1.92 -13.10 -10.37
C VAL A 47 -2.26 -14.10 -11.47
N ALA A 48 -2.26 -13.70 -12.74
CA ALA A 48 -2.45 -14.62 -13.86
C ALA A 48 -1.39 -15.73 -13.87
N ALA A 49 -0.11 -15.39 -13.64
CA ALA A 49 0.96 -16.37 -13.55
C ALA A 49 0.83 -17.30 -12.33
N LEU A 50 0.35 -16.78 -11.17
CA LEU A 50 0.06 -17.59 -9.99
C LEU A 50 -1.08 -18.59 -10.24
N LEU A 51 -2.10 -18.17 -11.00
CA LEU A 51 -3.35 -18.91 -11.15
C LEU A 51 -3.54 -19.55 -12.54
N HIS A 52 -2.49 -19.55 -13.40
CA HIS A 52 -2.62 -20.05 -14.79
C HIS A 52 -3.08 -21.51 -14.87
N ASP A 53 -2.69 -22.31 -13.89
CA ASP A 53 -3.01 -23.75 -13.78
C ASP A 53 -4.16 -24.05 -12.80
N VAL A 54 -4.89 -23.01 -12.29
CA VAL A 54 -5.98 -23.21 -11.33
C VAL A 54 -7.05 -24.16 -11.83
N GLY A 55 -7.25 -24.26 -13.13
CA GLY A 55 -8.20 -25.20 -13.75
C GLY A 55 -7.91 -26.66 -13.43
N HIS A 56 -6.66 -27.04 -13.16
CA HIS A 56 -6.31 -28.37 -12.69
C HIS A 56 -6.81 -28.68 -11.28
N LEU A 57 -7.16 -27.66 -10.49
CA LEU A 57 -7.65 -27.79 -9.10
C LEU A 57 -9.19 -27.85 -9.04
N LEU A 58 -9.87 -27.54 -10.14
CA LEU A 58 -11.35 -27.37 -10.17
C LEU A 58 -12.09 -28.65 -10.58
N SER A 59 -11.43 -29.64 -11.16
CA SER A 59 -12.06 -30.82 -11.70
C SER A 59 -11.15 -32.05 -11.55
N GLU A 60 -11.75 -33.25 -11.57
CA GLU A 60 -11.00 -34.49 -11.67
C GLU A 60 -10.21 -34.56 -12.99
N PRO A 61 -8.98 -35.09 -13.00
CA PRO A 61 -8.17 -35.16 -14.20
C PRO A 61 -8.81 -36.10 -15.24
N ASP A 62 -8.84 -35.65 -16.50
CA ASP A 62 -9.35 -36.40 -17.66
C ASP A 62 -8.23 -37.06 -18.49
N SER A 63 -6.98 -36.87 -18.08
CA SER A 63 -5.79 -37.47 -18.70
C SER A 63 -4.68 -37.70 -17.66
N GLU A 64 -3.63 -38.45 -18.04
CA GLU A 64 -2.43 -38.61 -17.20
C GLU A 64 -1.66 -37.31 -16.96
N PHE A 65 -1.98 -36.25 -17.72
CA PHE A 65 -1.39 -34.91 -17.62
C PHE A 65 -2.32 -33.90 -16.90
N GLY A 66 -3.37 -34.40 -16.22
CA GLY A 66 -4.35 -33.55 -15.51
C GLY A 66 -5.58 -33.20 -16.36
N VAL A 67 -6.13 -32.02 -16.18
CA VAL A 67 -7.32 -31.53 -16.91
C VAL A 67 -6.89 -30.93 -18.25
N THR A 68 -7.37 -31.51 -19.36
CA THR A 68 -6.93 -31.11 -20.70
C THR A 68 -7.33 -29.66 -21.05
N ASP A 69 -8.51 -29.21 -20.61
CA ASP A 69 -9.04 -27.83 -20.85
C ASP A 69 -8.90 -26.93 -19.63
N HIS A 70 -7.80 -27.09 -18.85
CA HIS A 70 -7.55 -26.33 -17.62
C HIS A 70 -7.47 -24.81 -17.85
N GLY A 71 -6.97 -24.37 -19.02
CA GLY A 71 -6.90 -22.93 -19.37
C GLY A 71 -8.29 -22.30 -19.45
N THR A 72 -9.23 -22.95 -20.14
CA THR A 72 -10.62 -22.44 -20.28
C THR A 72 -11.39 -22.55 -18.97
N SER A 73 -11.32 -23.69 -18.29
CA SER A 73 -12.02 -23.91 -17.00
C SER A 73 -11.47 -23.00 -15.89
N GLY A 74 -10.16 -22.83 -15.83
CA GLY A 74 -9.50 -21.89 -14.92
C GLY A 74 -9.94 -20.45 -15.17
N ALA A 75 -9.88 -20.01 -16.43
CA ALA A 75 -10.30 -18.66 -16.79
C ALA A 75 -11.79 -18.41 -16.48
N ALA A 76 -12.66 -19.39 -16.70
CA ALA A 76 -14.09 -19.27 -16.38
C ALA A 76 -14.31 -19.09 -14.87
N TRP A 77 -13.59 -19.82 -14.02
CA TRP A 77 -13.64 -19.67 -12.56
C TRP A 77 -13.07 -18.31 -12.11
N LEU A 78 -11.98 -17.85 -12.75
CA LEU A 78 -11.37 -16.56 -12.49
C LEU A 78 -12.24 -15.39 -12.93
N ALA A 79 -12.99 -15.55 -14.05
CA ALA A 79 -13.86 -14.50 -14.59
C ALA A 79 -15.02 -14.09 -13.67
N GLU A 80 -15.38 -14.92 -12.71
CA GLU A 80 -16.35 -14.56 -11.66
C GLU A 80 -15.71 -13.70 -10.54
N ARG A 81 -14.37 -13.59 -10.50
CA ARG A 81 -13.59 -13.00 -9.39
C ARG A 81 -12.69 -11.87 -9.82
N PHE A 82 -12.08 -11.97 -10.98
CA PHE A 82 -11.04 -11.06 -11.45
C PHE A 82 -11.38 -10.41 -12.80
N ILE A 83 -10.74 -9.26 -13.04
CA ILE A 83 -10.82 -8.52 -14.31
C ILE A 83 -10.10 -9.26 -15.45
N ASP A 84 -10.36 -8.87 -16.70
CA ASP A 84 -9.83 -9.50 -17.91
C ASP A 84 -8.29 -9.50 -17.97
N ALA A 85 -7.63 -8.51 -17.35
CA ALA A 85 -6.16 -8.48 -17.24
C ALA A 85 -5.55 -9.68 -16.46
N VAL A 86 -6.36 -10.38 -15.65
CA VAL A 86 -5.99 -11.62 -14.97
C VAL A 86 -6.50 -12.82 -15.76
N THR A 87 -7.76 -12.79 -16.20
CA THR A 87 -8.46 -13.96 -16.73
C THR A 87 -8.05 -14.31 -18.15
N GLU A 88 -7.86 -13.31 -19.02
CA GLU A 88 -7.57 -13.52 -20.43
C GLU A 88 -6.17 -14.12 -20.69
N PRO A 89 -5.09 -13.66 -20.02
CA PRO A 89 -3.80 -14.34 -20.13
C PRO A 89 -3.87 -15.81 -19.70
N VAL A 90 -4.70 -16.15 -18.69
CA VAL A 90 -4.94 -17.55 -18.27
C VAL A 90 -5.72 -18.30 -19.33
N ARG A 91 -6.78 -17.73 -19.90
CA ARG A 91 -7.54 -18.34 -20.99
C ARG A 91 -6.66 -18.68 -22.19
N LEU A 92 -5.75 -17.80 -22.52
CA LEU A 92 -4.93 -17.87 -23.73
C LEU A 92 -3.60 -18.60 -23.56
N HIS A 93 -3.13 -18.94 -22.33
CA HIS A 93 -1.78 -19.49 -22.12
C HIS A 93 -1.55 -20.85 -22.84
N VAL A 94 -2.61 -21.66 -22.96
CA VAL A 94 -2.55 -22.91 -23.73
C VAL A 94 -2.43 -22.63 -25.23
N ALA A 95 -3.16 -21.63 -25.74
CA ALA A 95 -3.03 -21.18 -27.13
C ALA A 95 -1.65 -20.55 -27.38
N ALA A 96 -1.10 -19.81 -26.41
CA ALA A 96 0.26 -19.25 -26.47
C ALA A 96 1.34 -20.36 -26.61
N LYS A 97 1.19 -21.51 -25.92
CA LYS A 97 2.08 -22.68 -26.12
C LYS A 97 2.06 -23.15 -27.58
N ARG A 98 0.87 -23.29 -28.17
CA ARG A 98 0.69 -23.71 -29.56
C ARG A 98 1.26 -22.67 -30.56
N TYR A 99 1.07 -21.38 -30.25
CA TYR A 99 1.61 -20.26 -31.02
C TYR A 99 3.15 -20.26 -30.99
N ARG A 100 3.78 -20.38 -29.83
CA ARG A 100 5.24 -20.42 -29.71
C ARG A 100 5.86 -21.61 -30.44
N CYS A 101 5.16 -22.76 -30.49
CA CYS A 101 5.60 -23.91 -31.30
C CYS A 101 5.56 -23.62 -32.82
N PHE A 102 4.74 -22.68 -33.28
CA PHE A 102 4.69 -22.21 -34.67
C PHE A 102 5.74 -21.13 -34.96
N ASP A 103 5.82 -20.12 -34.08
CA ASP A 103 6.59 -18.88 -34.31
C ASP A 103 8.08 -19.02 -33.94
N GLU A 104 8.40 -19.80 -32.90
CA GLU A 104 9.75 -19.91 -32.34
C GLU A 104 10.42 -21.24 -32.77
N PRO A 105 11.39 -21.23 -33.71
CA PRO A 105 12.11 -22.44 -34.12
C PRO A 105 12.84 -23.11 -32.95
N GLY A 106 12.56 -24.39 -32.70
CA GLY A 106 13.17 -25.18 -31.61
C GLY A 106 12.51 -25.05 -30.25
N TYR A 107 11.45 -24.25 -30.11
CA TYR A 107 10.71 -24.16 -28.85
C TYR A 107 10.05 -25.50 -28.45
N ALA A 108 9.48 -26.24 -29.43
CA ALA A 108 8.87 -27.54 -29.18
C ALA A 108 9.85 -28.56 -28.58
N ASP A 109 11.16 -28.46 -28.90
CA ASP A 109 12.21 -29.34 -28.39
C ASP A 109 12.60 -29.02 -26.92
N GLN A 110 12.18 -27.87 -26.41
CA GLN A 110 12.45 -27.42 -25.03
C GLN A 110 11.31 -27.75 -24.06
N LEU A 111 10.16 -28.20 -24.57
CA LEU A 111 9.01 -28.53 -23.74
C LEU A 111 9.27 -29.75 -22.85
N SER A 112 8.72 -29.74 -21.62
CA SER A 112 8.71 -30.91 -20.75
C SER A 112 7.94 -32.08 -21.40
N PRO A 113 8.20 -33.34 -20.98
CA PRO A 113 7.44 -34.48 -21.49
C PRO A 113 5.92 -34.33 -21.30
N ALA A 114 5.48 -33.77 -20.18
CA ALA A 114 4.07 -33.48 -19.92
C ALA A 114 3.52 -32.41 -20.88
N SER A 115 4.28 -31.31 -21.09
CA SER A 115 3.92 -30.25 -22.05
C SER A 115 3.85 -30.74 -23.49
N VAL A 116 4.71 -31.69 -23.91
CA VAL A 116 4.63 -32.35 -25.23
C VAL A 116 3.38 -33.21 -25.33
N GLY A 117 3.07 -33.99 -24.29
CA GLY A 117 1.87 -34.84 -24.24
C GLY A 117 0.59 -34.00 -24.34
N THR A 118 0.48 -32.94 -23.54
CA THR A 118 -0.68 -32.05 -23.59
C THR A 118 -0.78 -31.27 -24.91
N LEU A 119 0.35 -30.87 -25.54
CA LEU A 119 0.34 -30.19 -26.84
C LEU A 119 -0.38 -31.05 -27.91
N ALA A 120 -0.13 -32.36 -27.93
CA ALA A 120 -0.79 -33.26 -28.89
C ALA A 120 -2.31 -33.34 -28.64
N LEU A 121 -2.75 -33.37 -27.37
CA LEU A 121 -4.17 -33.37 -27.01
C LEU A 121 -4.86 -32.04 -27.31
N GLN A 122 -4.12 -30.95 -27.27
CA GLN A 122 -4.59 -29.57 -27.49
C GLN A 122 -4.57 -29.12 -28.97
N GLY A 123 -4.31 -30.02 -29.90
CA GLY A 123 -4.37 -29.78 -31.35
C GLY A 123 -3.03 -29.47 -32.04
N GLY A 124 -1.89 -29.65 -31.33
CA GLY A 124 -0.56 -29.44 -31.90
C GLY A 124 -0.17 -27.97 -32.09
N PRO A 125 0.95 -27.68 -32.79
CA PRO A 125 1.33 -26.31 -33.16
C PRO A 125 0.24 -25.63 -34.00
N MET A 126 0.15 -24.30 -33.93
CA MET A 126 -0.75 -23.53 -34.78
C MET A 126 -0.34 -23.58 -36.26
N ASP A 127 -1.29 -23.40 -37.16
CA ASP A 127 -1.04 -23.00 -38.52
C ASP A 127 -1.02 -21.47 -38.65
N ALA A 128 -0.71 -20.94 -39.86
CA ALA A 128 -0.57 -19.50 -40.08
C ALA A 128 -1.87 -18.70 -39.84
N ASP A 129 -3.04 -19.31 -40.18
CA ASP A 129 -4.32 -18.62 -39.98
C ASP A 129 -4.68 -18.58 -38.49
N GLN A 130 -4.41 -19.65 -37.74
CA GLN A 130 -4.58 -19.71 -36.29
C GLN A 130 -3.62 -18.75 -35.57
N ALA A 131 -2.37 -18.64 -36.01
CA ALA A 131 -1.38 -17.71 -35.44
C ALA A 131 -1.82 -16.25 -35.64
N THR A 132 -2.28 -15.90 -36.83
CA THR A 132 -2.82 -14.57 -37.13
C THR A 132 -4.05 -14.25 -36.24
N GLY A 133 -4.92 -15.24 -36.02
CA GLY A 133 -6.07 -15.08 -35.11
C GLY A 133 -5.65 -14.87 -33.65
N PHE A 134 -4.62 -15.60 -33.19
CA PHE A 134 -4.07 -15.45 -31.84
C PHE A 134 -3.40 -14.08 -31.63
N GLU A 135 -2.61 -13.61 -32.62
CA GLU A 135 -1.96 -12.29 -32.55
C GLU A 135 -2.96 -11.12 -32.49
N ALA A 136 -4.18 -11.33 -33.00
CA ALA A 136 -5.25 -10.34 -32.93
C ALA A 136 -5.98 -10.32 -31.58
N GLU A 137 -5.75 -11.28 -30.68
CA GLU A 137 -6.35 -11.30 -29.34
C GLU A 137 -5.77 -10.17 -28.47
N PRO A 138 -6.59 -9.42 -27.72
CA PRO A 138 -6.13 -8.26 -26.95
C PRO A 138 -5.04 -8.56 -25.90
N PHE A 139 -4.97 -9.81 -25.42
CA PHE A 139 -4.03 -10.25 -24.38
C PHE A 139 -3.03 -11.30 -24.87
N ALA A 140 -2.78 -11.38 -26.18
CA ALA A 140 -1.88 -12.36 -26.77
C ALA A 140 -0.44 -12.25 -26.21
N GLU A 141 0.12 -11.04 -26.15
CA GLU A 141 1.47 -10.81 -25.61
C GLU A 141 1.58 -11.21 -24.14
N GLN A 142 0.57 -10.88 -23.34
CA GLN A 142 0.49 -11.25 -21.93
C GLN A 142 0.40 -12.77 -21.72
N ALA A 143 -0.35 -13.45 -22.57
CA ALA A 143 -0.45 -14.91 -22.56
C ALA A 143 0.87 -15.59 -22.93
N VAL A 144 1.61 -15.03 -23.89
CA VAL A 144 2.96 -15.49 -24.24
C VAL A 144 3.93 -15.31 -23.07
N ALA A 145 3.83 -14.19 -22.34
CA ALA A 145 4.63 -13.95 -21.15
C ALA A 145 4.30 -14.96 -20.02
N VAL A 146 3.01 -15.18 -19.73
CA VAL A 146 2.57 -16.21 -18.75
C VAL A 146 3.10 -17.58 -19.16
N ARG A 147 3.01 -17.92 -20.45
CA ARG A 147 3.55 -19.19 -20.95
C ARG A 147 5.06 -19.30 -20.78
N ALA A 148 5.82 -18.24 -20.92
CA ALA A 148 7.27 -18.26 -20.70
C ALA A 148 7.62 -18.54 -19.24
N TRP A 149 6.86 -18.00 -18.28
CA TRP A 149 7.04 -18.26 -16.85
C TRP A 149 6.58 -19.66 -16.46
N ASP A 150 5.48 -20.18 -17.03
CA ASP A 150 5.05 -21.58 -16.90
C ASP A 150 6.19 -22.52 -17.30
N ASP A 151 6.78 -22.34 -18.50
CA ASP A 151 7.87 -23.20 -18.95
C ASP A 151 9.10 -23.14 -18.03
N SER A 152 9.39 -21.99 -17.46
CA SER A 152 10.55 -21.75 -16.60
C SER A 152 10.32 -22.11 -15.13
N GLY A 153 9.06 -22.22 -14.69
CA GLY A 153 8.65 -22.42 -13.30
C GLY A 153 8.65 -23.89 -12.83
N LYS A 154 9.53 -24.77 -13.37
CA LYS A 154 9.53 -26.21 -13.11
C LYS A 154 10.82 -26.71 -12.45
N VAL A 155 11.38 -25.94 -11.55
CA VAL A 155 12.66 -26.21 -10.88
C VAL A 155 12.41 -26.87 -9.51
N THR A 156 12.92 -28.11 -9.33
CA THR A 156 12.77 -28.82 -8.07
C THR A 156 13.58 -28.16 -6.95
N GLY A 157 12.95 -27.91 -5.80
CA GLY A 157 13.60 -27.37 -4.60
C GLY A 157 13.98 -25.89 -4.68
N LEU A 158 13.47 -25.14 -5.67
CA LEU A 158 13.66 -23.70 -5.73
C LEU A 158 12.84 -23.01 -4.62
N GLU A 159 13.52 -22.25 -3.77
CA GLU A 159 12.88 -21.42 -2.77
C GLU A 159 12.30 -20.15 -3.43
N VAL A 160 11.01 -19.96 -3.29
CA VAL A 160 10.25 -18.81 -3.80
C VAL A 160 9.24 -18.35 -2.73
N PRO A 161 8.69 -17.15 -2.81
CA PRO A 161 7.68 -16.65 -1.86
C PRO A 161 6.54 -17.64 -1.64
N ASP A 162 5.98 -17.67 -0.43
CA ASP A 162 4.84 -18.52 -0.09
C ASP A 162 3.53 -17.96 -0.64
N LEU A 163 2.45 -18.75 -0.65
CA LEU A 163 1.12 -18.28 -1.07
C LEU A 163 0.66 -17.05 -0.26
N GLU A 164 0.98 -17.04 1.03
CA GLU A 164 0.65 -15.90 1.90
C GLU A 164 1.29 -14.59 1.46
N ASP A 165 2.45 -14.64 0.81
CA ASP A 165 3.12 -13.46 0.24
C ASP A 165 2.38 -12.86 -0.99
N TYR A 166 1.35 -13.55 -1.48
CA TYR A 166 0.47 -13.10 -2.57
C TYR A 166 -0.93 -12.70 -2.09
N ARG A 167 -1.23 -12.82 -0.77
CA ARG A 167 -2.55 -12.50 -0.20
C ARG A 167 -3.04 -11.10 -0.56
N GLU A 168 -2.21 -10.09 -0.29
CA GLU A 168 -2.55 -8.69 -0.58
C GLU A 168 -2.83 -8.45 -2.06
N LEU A 169 -2.14 -9.20 -2.93
CA LEU A 169 -2.32 -9.11 -4.37
C LEU A 169 -3.61 -9.78 -4.81
N LEU A 170 -3.91 -10.96 -4.26
CA LEU A 170 -5.15 -11.69 -4.52
C LEU A 170 -6.39 -10.96 -3.99
N ASP A 171 -6.27 -10.26 -2.88
CA ASP A 171 -7.34 -9.46 -2.27
C ASP A 171 -7.34 -7.99 -2.73
N ASN A 172 -6.52 -7.62 -3.74
CA ASN A 172 -6.48 -6.27 -4.29
C ASN A 172 -7.78 -5.95 -5.04
N PRO A 173 -8.63 -5.02 -4.55
CA PRO A 173 -9.92 -4.72 -5.19
C PRO A 173 -9.81 -4.23 -6.64
N SER A 174 -8.66 -3.67 -7.05
CA SER A 174 -8.45 -3.21 -8.42
C SER A 174 -8.32 -4.35 -9.44
N LEU A 175 -8.05 -5.56 -8.97
CA LEU A 175 -7.97 -6.77 -9.79
C LEU A 175 -9.27 -7.59 -9.75
N HIS A 176 -10.20 -7.24 -8.85
CA HIS A 176 -11.44 -7.96 -8.72
C HIS A 176 -12.45 -7.51 -9.78
N ARG A 177 -13.17 -8.49 -10.33
CA ARG A 177 -14.33 -8.18 -11.13
C ARG A 177 -15.38 -7.59 -10.20
N THR A 178 -15.65 -6.32 -10.35
CA THR A 178 -16.88 -5.74 -9.81
C THR A 178 -18.03 -6.44 -10.53
N GLY A 179 -18.99 -6.98 -9.77
CA GLY A 179 -20.18 -7.63 -10.37
C GLY A 179 -20.89 -6.70 -11.34
N PRO A 180 -21.92 -7.17 -12.05
CA PRO A 180 -22.50 -6.42 -13.16
C PRO A 180 -22.84 -5.00 -12.75
N LEU A 181 -22.42 -4.06 -13.58
CA LEU A 181 -22.79 -2.66 -13.47
C LEU A 181 -24.16 -2.48 -14.13
N ASP A 182 -25.11 -1.91 -13.41
CA ASP A 182 -26.44 -1.62 -13.92
C ASP A 182 -26.88 -0.21 -13.53
N VAL A 183 -27.58 0.49 -14.41
CA VAL A 183 -28.28 1.74 -14.07
C VAL A 183 -29.58 1.39 -13.36
N VAL A 184 -29.73 1.85 -12.11
CA VAL A 184 -30.93 1.61 -11.28
C VAL A 184 -31.98 2.69 -11.54
N PHE A 185 -31.55 3.96 -11.53
CA PHE A 185 -32.40 5.09 -11.94
C PHE A 185 -31.56 6.28 -12.40
N VAL A 186 -32.20 7.17 -13.15
CA VAL A 186 -31.62 8.44 -13.63
C VAL A 186 -32.53 9.58 -13.21
N GLU A 187 -31.96 10.58 -12.55
CA GLU A 187 -32.61 11.87 -12.26
C GLU A 187 -31.80 13.00 -12.92
N PRO A 188 -32.36 14.19 -13.11
CA PRO A 188 -31.61 15.27 -13.77
C PRO A 188 -30.29 15.60 -13.11
N ASP A 189 -30.20 15.52 -11.78
CA ASP A 189 -29.04 15.89 -10.99
C ASP A 189 -28.17 14.71 -10.57
N GLN A 190 -28.58 13.44 -10.82
CA GLN A 190 -27.83 12.26 -10.38
C GLN A 190 -28.14 11.00 -11.17
N VAL A 191 -27.21 10.05 -11.11
CA VAL A 191 -27.39 8.66 -11.57
C VAL A 191 -27.18 7.72 -10.38
N CYS A 192 -28.09 6.78 -10.20
CA CYS A 192 -27.89 5.66 -9.29
C CYS A 192 -27.51 4.42 -10.10
N VAL A 193 -26.40 3.81 -9.74
CA VAL A 193 -25.93 2.55 -10.33
C VAL A 193 -25.87 1.45 -9.28
N SER A 194 -26.04 0.21 -9.71
CA SER A 194 -25.73 -0.98 -8.94
C SER A 194 -24.37 -1.50 -9.40
N ILE A 195 -23.42 -1.60 -8.50
CA ILE A 195 -22.10 -2.18 -8.74
C ILE A 195 -21.97 -3.38 -7.83
N ALA A 196 -21.93 -4.59 -8.38
CA ALA A 196 -21.92 -5.83 -7.59
C ALA A 196 -23.08 -5.92 -6.57
N GLY A 197 -24.26 -5.43 -6.93
CA GLY A 197 -25.43 -5.40 -6.05
C GLY A 197 -25.43 -4.28 -4.99
N VAL A 198 -24.40 -3.43 -4.95
CA VAL A 198 -24.34 -2.26 -4.07
C VAL A 198 -24.79 -1.02 -4.83
N HIS A 199 -25.87 -0.40 -4.38
CA HIS A 199 -26.38 0.83 -4.98
C HIS A 199 -25.53 2.02 -4.56
N SER A 200 -25.15 2.85 -5.53
CA SER A 200 -24.36 4.06 -5.31
C SER A 200 -24.88 5.20 -6.20
N ARG A 201 -25.05 6.38 -5.62
CA ARG A 201 -25.50 7.57 -6.33
C ARG A 201 -24.31 8.47 -6.67
N PHE A 202 -24.32 8.98 -7.89
CA PHE A 202 -23.32 9.92 -8.37
C PHE A 202 -24.01 11.17 -8.91
N HIS A 203 -23.67 12.34 -8.39
CA HIS A 203 -24.20 13.60 -8.89
C HIS A 203 -23.74 13.90 -10.31
N ALA A 204 -24.62 14.45 -11.12
CA ALA A 204 -24.30 14.85 -12.50
C ALA A 204 -23.06 15.74 -12.58
N ILE A 205 -22.99 16.78 -11.74
CA ILE A 205 -21.85 17.69 -11.69
C ILE A 205 -20.56 16.98 -11.29
N TRP A 206 -20.63 16.02 -10.37
CA TRP A 206 -19.44 15.26 -9.93
C TRP A 206 -18.92 14.36 -11.06
N LEU A 207 -19.80 13.65 -11.77
CA LEU A 207 -19.41 12.86 -12.93
C LEU A 207 -18.80 13.77 -14.01
N ARG A 208 -19.46 14.91 -14.30
CA ARG A 208 -18.98 15.87 -15.31
C ARG A 208 -17.60 16.46 -14.96
N ASP A 209 -17.33 16.77 -13.69
CA ASP A 209 -16.03 17.26 -13.20
C ASP A 209 -14.94 16.20 -13.24
N ASN A 210 -15.32 14.91 -13.19
CA ASN A 210 -14.40 13.77 -13.18
C ASN A 210 -14.42 12.98 -14.49
N LEU A 211 -14.61 13.65 -15.63
CA LEU A 211 -14.45 13.02 -16.92
C LEU A 211 -13.02 12.52 -17.11
N THR A 212 -12.88 11.24 -17.41
CA THR A 212 -11.59 10.60 -17.71
C THR A 212 -11.24 10.68 -19.19
N ASP A 213 -12.26 10.63 -20.05
CA ASP A 213 -12.14 10.67 -21.51
C ASP A 213 -12.74 11.96 -22.09
N GLY A 214 -12.46 12.24 -23.39
CA GLY A 214 -13.14 13.32 -24.12
C GLY A 214 -12.62 14.74 -23.82
N GLY A 215 -11.39 14.89 -23.32
CA GLY A 215 -10.76 16.20 -23.10
C GLY A 215 -10.99 16.76 -21.70
N GLY A 216 -11.45 15.96 -20.74
CA GLY A 216 -11.55 16.38 -19.35
C GLY A 216 -10.20 16.44 -18.63
N ARG A 217 -9.26 15.54 -19.01
CA ARG A 217 -7.92 15.44 -18.43
C ARG A 217 -6.82 15.36 -19.46
N HIS A 218 -5.64 15.83 -19.08
CA HIS A 218 -4.45 15.75 -19.92
C HIS A 218 -3.88 14.32 -19.93
N VAL A 219 -3.64 13.76 -21.12
CA VAL A 219 -3.26 12.36 -21.32
C VAL A 219 -1.97 11.96 -20.59
N ASP A 220 -0.99 12.87 -20.49
CA ASP A 220 0.32 12.54 -19.93
C ASP A 220 0.44 12.76 -18.41
N ASN A 221 -0.40 13.62 -17.81
CA ASN A 221 -0.21 14.05 -16.42
C ASN A 221 -1.50 14.07 -15.59
N ASP A 222 -2.61 13.60 -16.15
CA ASP A 222 -3.93 13.49 -15.50
C ASP A 222 -4.49 14.81 -14.93
N GLN A 223 -3.94 15.95 -15.32
CA GLN A 223 -4.43 17.26 -14.86
C GLN A 223 -5.70 17.65 -15.60
N ARG A 224 -6.63 18.29 -14.89
CA ARG A 224 -7.86 18.83 -15.49
C ARG A 224 -7.51 19.89 -16.54
N LEU A 225 -8.19 19.83 -17.69
CA LEU A 225 -8.03 20.77 -18.81
C LEU A 225 -9.01 21.94 -18.77
N PHE A 226 -9.89 22.00 -17.77
CA PHE A 226 -10.87 23.05 -17.56
C PHE A 226 -10.90 23.45 -16.07
N ASP A 227 -11.41 24.63 -15.77
CA ASP A 227 -11.71 25.04 -14.41
C ASP A 227 -13.16 24.68 -14.04
N VAL A 228 -13.42 24.35 -12.77
CA VAL A 228 -14.78 24.06 -12.30
C VAL A 228 -15.75 25.22 -12.54
N ALA A 229 -15.23 26.46 -12.60
CA ALA A 229 -16.02 27.65 -12.91
C ALA A 229 -16.48 27.72 -14.38
N ASP A 230 -15.87 26.93 -15.28
CA ASP A 230 -16.25 26.84 -16.69
C ASP A 230 -17.43 25.87 -16.93
N LEU A 231 -17.80 25.09 -15.91
CA LEU A 231 -18.96 24.20 -16.00
C LEU A 231 -20.25 24.99 -16.12
N PRO A 232 -21.28 24.45 -16.81
CA PRO A 232 -22.60 25.07 -16.82
C PRO A 232 -23.16 25.27 -15.40
N GLU A 233 -23.92 26.35 -15.18
CA GLU A 233 -24.59 26.61 -13.89
C GLU A 233 -25.48 25.45 -13.45
N SER A 234 -26.08 24.74 -14.41
CA SER A 234 -26.84 23.52 -14.21
C SER A 234 -26.25 22.41 -15.09
N VAL A 235 -25.69 21.38 -14.46
CA VAL A 235 -25.26 20.15 -15.14
C VAL A 235 -26.30 19.08 -14.86
N GLU A 236 -26.93 18.59 -15.91
CA GLU A 236 -28.00 17.59 -15.81
C GLU A 236 -27.66 16.32 -16.60
N VAL A 237 -28.19 15.18 -16.16
CA VAL A 237 -28.14 13.91 -16.89
C VAL A 237 -29.27 13.88 -17.90
N ALA A 238 -28.94 13.93 -19.19
CA ALA A 238 -29.90 13.75 -20.28
C ALA A 238 -30.19 12.26 -20.53
N GLY A 239 -29.29 11.38 -20.18
CA GLY A 239 -29.44 9.93 -20.27
C GLY A 239 -28.24 9.21 -19.71
N ALA A 240 -28.45 7.98 -19.24
CA ALA A 240 -27.39 7.09 -18.78
C ALA A 240 -27.73 5.65 -19.17
N ASP A 241 -26.74 4.90 -19.63
CA ASP A 241 -26.82 3.48 -19.95
C ASP A 241 -25.51 2.78 -19.58
N VAL A 242 -25.50 1.46 -19.57
CA VAL A 242 -24.30 0.64 -19.41
C VAL A 242 -23.97 -0.02 -20.74
N VAL A 243 -22.76 0.19 -21.20
CA VAL A 243 -22.23 -0.39 -22.44
C VAL A 243 -20.84 -0.98 -22.14
N ASP A 244 -20.65 -2.25 -22.42
CA ASP A 244 -19.38 -2.96 -22.21
C ASP A 244 -18.82 -2.79 -20.77
N ASP A 245 -19.67 -2.96 -19.76
CA ASP A 245 -19.39 -2.77 -18.32
C ASP A 245 -18.91 -1.35 -17.94
N ARG A 246 -19.23 -0.36 -18.76
CA ARG A 246 -18.94 1.06 -18.53
C ARG A 246 -20.26 1.83 -18.38
N LEU A 247 -20.33 2.68 -17.37
CA LEU A 247 -21.40 3.67 -17.27
C LEU A 247 -21.15 4.76 -18.31
N ARG A 248 -22.10 4.94 -19.21
CA ARG A 248 -22.10 6.03 -20.19
C ARG A 248 -23.18 7.05 -19.79
N VAL A 249 -22.81 8.31 -19.60
CA VAL A 249 -23.72 9.39 -19.25
C VAL A 249 -23.66 10.49 -20.30
N THR A 250 -24.81 10.93 -20.76
CA THR A 250 -24.96 12.11 -21.62
C THR A 250 -25.37 13.29 -20.76
N PHE A 251 -24.62 14.40 -20.82
CA PHE A 251 -24.87 15.61 -20.02
C PHE A 251 -25.62 16.67 -20.82
N ALA A 252 -26.58 17.33 -20.15
CA ALA A 252 -27.25 18.53 -20.65
C ALA A 252 -26.72 19.77 -19.86
N PRO A 253 -26.68 20.96 -20.50
CA PRO A 253 -27.11 21.25 -21.89
C PRO A 253 -26.04 20.95 -22.94
N GLU A 254 -24.82 20.49 -22.57
CA GLU A 254 -23.66 20.40 -23.45
C GLU A 254 -23.78 19.28 -24.52
N GLY A 255 -24.58 18.24 -24.24
CA GLY A 255 -24.63 17.04 -25.09
C GLY A 255 -23.35 16.20 -25.01
N LEU A 256 -22.46 16.50 -24.04
CA LEU A 256 -21.22 15.77 -23.85
C LEU A 256 -21.50 14.36 -23.29
N VAL A 257 -20.70 13.39 -23.72
CA VAL A 257 -20.79 12.01 -23.23
C VAL A 257 -19.53 11.69 -22.41
N GLY A 258 -19.73 11.15 -21.20
CA GLY A 258 -18.67 10.63 -20.35
C GLY A 258 -18.83 9.13 -20.14
N GLU A 259 -17.72 8.42 -19.95
CA GLU A 259 -17.70 6.99 -19.68
C GLU A 259 -16.78 6.68 -18.49
N TRP A 260 -17.24 5.77 -17.59
CA TRP A 260 -16.51 5.29 -16.43
C TRP A 260 -16.66 3.78 -16.32
N ASP A 261 -15.55 3.09 -16.10
CA ASP A 261 -15.61 1.65 -15.80
C ASP A 261 -16.13 1.39 -14.37
N SER A 262 -16.65 0.17 -14.16
CA SER A 262 -17.24 -0.24 -12.89
C SER A 262 -16.25 -0.20 -11.72
N GLY A 263 -14.97 -0.51 -11.98
CA GLY A 263 -13.89 -0.47 -10.99
C GLY A 263 -13.60 0.96 -10.53
N TRP A 264 -13.51 1.91 -11.47
CA TRP A 264 -13.32 3.32 -11.14
C TRP A 264 -14.49 3.86 -10.31
N LEU A 265 -15.73 3.57 -10.72
CA LEU A 265 -16.92 3.98 -9.96
C LEU A 265 -16.93 3.36 -8.56
N ALA A 266 -16.56 2.08 -8.43
CA ALA A 266 -16.47 1.41 -7.14
C ALA A 266 -15.41 2.05 -6.21
N ALA A 267 -14.25 2.41 -6.75
CA ALA A 267 -13.16 3.05 -6.00
C ALA A 267 -13.49 4.48 -5.55
N HIS A 268 -14.36 5.19 -6.29
CA HIS A 268 -14.67 6.61 -6.06
C HIS A 268 -16.09 6.85 -5.53
N ARG A 269 -16.79 5.80 -5.08
CA ARG A 269 -18.11 5.99 -4.45
C ARG A 269 -17.99 6.84 -3.19
N TYR A 270 -18.93 7.71 -2.97
CA TYR A 270 -19.07 8.53 -1.77
C TYR A 270 -20.46 8.36 -1.09
N ASP A 271 -21.30 7.49 -1.63
CA ASP A 271 -22.61 7.14 -1.12
C ASP A 271 -22.62 5.66 -0.69
N GLY A 272 -22.91 5.42 0.59
CA GLY A 272 -23.05 4.06 1.11
C GLY A 272 -21.76 3.25 1.25
N LEU A 273 -20.61 3.89 1.40
CA LEU A 273 -19.35 3.18 1.63
C LEU A 273 -19.39 2.41 2.95
N PRO A 274 -19.13 1.07 2.95
CA PRO A 274 -18.49 0.46 4.10
C PRO A 274 -17.12 1.12 4.27
N GLU A 275 -16.63 1.23 5.49
CA GLU A 275 -15.27 1.71 5.77
C GLU A 275 -14.25 0.81 5.03
N THR A 276 -13.89 1.20 3.82
CA THR A 276 -12.84 0.51 3.09
C THR A 276 -11.50 0.96 3.64
N THR A 277 -10.90 0.11 4.37
CA THR A 277 -9.56 0.23 4.92
C THR A 277 -8.52 -0.06 3.84
N ILE A 278 -8.33 0.85 2.88
CA ILE A 278 -7.16 0.78 1.99
C ILE A 278 -5.95 1.11 2.85
N GLY A 279 -5.14 0.06 3.18
CA GLY A 279 -3.98 0.15 4.06
C GLY A 279 -4.36 0.51 5.49
N ALA A 280 -5.10 -0.39 6.15
CA ALA A 280 -5.55 -0.21 7.53
C ALA A 280 -4.38 0.14 8.45
N VAL A 281 -4.46 1.33 9.02
CA VAL A 281 -3.63 1.68 10.17
C VAL A 281 -4.01 0.73 11.31
N CYS A 282 -3.03 -0.01 11.86
CA CYS A 282 -3.23 -0.95 12.95
C CYS A 282 -2.56 -0.41 14.22
N PRO A 283 -3.29 0.32 15.09
CA PRO A 283 -2.74 0.79 16.35
C PRO A 283 -2.40 -0.37 17.28
N TRP A 284 -1.22 -0.32 17.89
CA TRP A 284 -0.68 -1.44 18.67
C TRP A 284 -0.39 -1.10 20.14
N GLU A 285 -0.30 -2.13 20.96
CA GLU A 285 0.26 -2.13 22.32
C GLU A 285 1.61 -2.86 22.32
N ALA A 286 2.47 -2.56 23.29
CA ALA A 286 3.82 -3.12 23.32
C ALA A 286 3.86 -4.66 23.43
N ALA A 287 2.86 -5.27 24.06
CA ALA A 287 2.83 -6.72 24.24
C ALA A 287 2.50 -7.43 22.93
N GLY A 288 3.45 -8.22 22.42
CA GLY A 288 3.27 -9.02 21.22
C GLY A 288 3.49 -8.24 19.91
N PHE A 289 3.91 -6.97 19.98
CA PHE A 289 4.27 -6.19 18.82
C PHE A 289 5.78 -6.16 18.62
N GLU A 290 6.21 -6.42 17.39
CA GLU A 290 7.59 -6.24 16.92
C GLU A 290 7.54 -5.50 15.58
N PRO A 291 8.32 -4.42 15.39
CA PRO A 291 8.40 -3.73 14.10
C PRO A 291 8.96 -4.64 13.01
N ASP A 292 8.40 -4.58 11.81
CA ASP A 292 8.97 -5.27 10.66
C ASP A 292 10.43 -4.84 10.45
N ARG A 293 11.30 -5.85 10.26
CA ARG A 293 12.74 -5.67 10.09
C ARG A 293 13.17 -6.17 8.72
N VAL A 294 13.91 -5.34 7.98
CA VAL A 294 14.42 -5.71 6.65
C VAL A 294 15.88 -5.28 6.47
N PRO A 295 16.72 -6.08 5.79
CA PRO A 295 18.05 -5.66 5.38
C PRO A 295 17.98 -4.54 4.32
N TYR A 296 18.79 -3.49 4.45
CA TYR A 296 18.82 -2.37 3.48
C TYR A 296 18.96 -2.86 2.02
N ARG A 297 19.83 -3.85 1.80
CA ARG A 297 20.10 -4.39 0.46
C ARG A 297 18.86 -4.98 -0.22
N SER A 298 17.90 -5.47 0.55
CA SER A 298 16.66 -6.05 -0.01
C SER A 298 15.71 -4.99 -0.55
N VAL A 299 15.78 -3.76 -0.06
CA VAL A 299 14.87 -2.65 -0.41
C VAL A 299 15.54 -1.54 -1.25
N ALA A 300 16.88 -1.52 -1.30
CA ALA A 300 17.66 -0.47 -1.97
C ALA A 300 17.34 -0.33 -3.48
N LEU A 301 16.97 -1.41 -4.14
CA LEU A 301 16.60 -1.40 -5.56
C LEU A 301 15.12 -1.06 -5.80
N GLY A 302 14.35 -0.82 -4.73
CA GLY A 302 12.91 -0.56 -4.85
C GLY A 302 12.09 -1.84 -5.09
N GLY A 303 11.00 -1.71 -5.85
CA GLY A 303 10.14 -2.83 -6.21
C GLY A 303 9.31 -3.40 -5.03
N PRO A 304 8.87 -4.68 -5.12
CA PRO A 304 8.00 -5.30 -4.13
C PRO A 304 8.53 -5.27 -2.69
N PRO A 305 9.83 -5.48 -2.41
CA PRO A 305 10.33 -5.40 -1.03
C PRO A 305 10.17 -4.00 -0.42
N LEU A 306 10.39 -2.93 -1.20
CA LEU A 306 10.16 -1.57 -0.75
C LEU A 306 8.66 -1.27 -0.58
N SER A 307 7.81 -1.81 -1.47
CA SER A 307 6.35 -1.70 -1.33
C SER A 307 5.87 -2.32 -0.02
N LYS A 308 6.30 -3.55 0.28
CA LYS A 308 5.97 -4.26 1.54
C LYS A 308 6.45 -3.46 2.77
N LEU A 309 7.68 -2.96 2.75
CA LEU A 309 8.21 -2.13 3.85
C LEU A 309 7.39 -0.84 4.03
N THR A 310 7.01 -0.19 2.92
CA THR A 310 6.22 1.05 2.96
C THR A 310 4.79 0.80 3.46
N CYS A 311 4.18 -0.34 3.09
CA CYS A 311 2.89 -0.78 3.64
C CYS A 311 2.98 -1.06 5.14
N ALA A 312 4.03 -1.75 5.61
CA ALA A 312 4.26 -2.00 7.04
C ALA A 312 4.46 -0.68 7.81
N LEU A 313 5.24 0.26 7.27
CA LEU A 313 5.40 1.59 7.86
C LEU A 313 4.08 2.34 7.99
N ASN A 314 3.20 2.27 7.00
CA ASN A 314 1.86 2.86 7.08
C ASN A 314 0.96 2.12 8.08
N ARG A 315 0.96 0.78 8.07
CA ARG A 315 0.13 -0.06 8.94
C ARG A 315 0.48 0.15 10.41
N ASP A 316 1.76 0.07 10.76
CA ASP A 316 2.25 0.02 12.13
C ASP A 316 2.86 1.35 12.61
N GLY A 317 3.13 2.27 11.70
CA GLY A 317 3.79 3.55 11.97
C GLY A 317 5.28 3.45 12.22
N VAL A 318 5.88 2.26 12.21
CA VAL A 318 7.31 2.04 12.51
C VAL A 318 7.84 0.80 11.81
N VAL A 319 9.08 0.89 11.30
CA VAL A 319 9.85 -0.23 10.73
C VAL A 319 11.33 -0.09 11.09
N LEU A 320 12.09 -1.17 10.97
CA LEU A 320 13.52 -1.21 11.19
C LEU A 320 14.25 -1.65 9.92
N VAL A 321 15.19 -0.83 9.46
CA VAL A 321 16.10 -1.18 8.35
C VAL A 321 17.45 -1.51 8.95
N ASP A 322 17.98 -2.69 8.67
CA ASP A 322 19.25 -3.14 9.22
C ASP A 322 20.35 -3.35 8.15
N ASP A 323 21.48 -3.89 8.56
CA ASP A 323 22.63 -4.21 7.69
C ASP A 323 23.25 -2.98 6.95
N LEU A 324 22.98 -1.74 7.40
CA LEU A 324 23.49 -0.54 6.75
C LEU A 324 25.00 -0.51 6.71
N LYS A 325 25.65 -0.88 7.81
CA LYS A 325 27.13 -0.88 7.90
C LYS A 325 27.75 -1.82 6.87
N ALA A 326 27.21 -3.02 6.70
CA ALA A 326 27.70 -3.99 5.72
C ALA A 326 27.37 -3.57 4.28
N ALA A 327 26.28 -2.82 4.09
CA ALA A 327 25.90 -2.24 2.80
C ALA A 327 26.74 -0.99 2.43
N GLY A 328 27.41 -0.37 3.41
CA GLY A 328 28.09 0.91 3.24
C GLY A 328 27.13 2.09 3.08
N ALA A 329 25.92 1.97 3.66
CA ALA A 329 24.83 2.93 3.58
C ALA A 329 24.70 3.72 4.89
N GLY A 330 24.19 4.95 4.80
CA GLY A 330 23.89 5.84 5.92
C GLY A 330 22.40 6.19 6.02
N VAL A 331 22.07 7.09 6.93
CA VAL A 331 20.67 7.51 7.16
C VAL A 331 20.04 8.18 5.93
N GLU A 332 20.83 8.93 5.14
CA GLU A 332 20.34 9.57 3.91
C GLU A 332 20.02 8.55 2.80
N ASP A 333 20.75 7.44 2.75
CA ASP A 333 20.46 6.36 1.78
C ASP A 333 19.13 5.68 2.13
N VAL A 334 18.85 5.46 3.42
CA VAL A 334 17.55 4.94 3.86
C VAL A 334 16.43 5.95 3.57
N ALA A 335 16.63 7.23 3.86
CA ALA A 335 15.67 8.28 3.54
C ALA A 335 15.36 8.33 2.05
N GLY A 336 16.38 8.15 1.20
CA GLY A 336 16.30 8.13 -0.25
C GLY A 336 15.36 7.05 -0.82
N LEU A 337 15.00 6.02 -0.06
CA LEU A 337 14.00 5.01 -0.46
C LEU A 337 12.62 5.64 -0.71
N TRP A 338 12.29 6.71 0.03
CA TRP A 338 11.00 7.41 -0.08
C TRP A 338 11.12 8.79 -0.71
N GLY A 339 12.18 9.56 -0.39
CA GLY A 339 12.31 10.92 -0.92
C GLY A 339 13.47 11.70 -0.32
N PRO A 340 13.58 13.01 -0.64
CA PRO A 340 14.64 13.85 -0.14
C PRO A 340 14.47 14.15 1.36
N VAL A 341 15.61 14.22 2.05
CA VAL A 341 15.67 14.62 3.46
C VAL A 341 15.15 16.05 3.64
N LEU A 342 14.27 16.23 4.62
CA LEU A 342 13.75 17.53 5.03
C LEU A 342 14.80 18.32 5.81
N GLU A 343 15.23 19.45 5.29
CA GLU A 343 16.15 20.35 6.01
C GLU A 343 15.41 21.11 7.11
N THR A 344 15.96 21.09 8.32
CA THR A 344 15.39 21.74 9.49
C THR A 344 16.40 22.70 10.13
N ASN A 345 16.04 23.31 11.30
CA ASN A 345 16.97 24.09 12.11
C ASN A 345 18.13 23.23 12.70
N TYR A 346 18.03 21.91 12.61
CA TYR A 346 19.11 20.96 12.97
C TYR A 346 19.94 20.54 11.75
N GLY A 347 19.68 21.08 10.56
CA GLY A 347 20.29 20.69 9.29
C GLY A 347 19.52 19.58 8.57
N ARG A 348 20.17 18.98 7.59
CA ARG A 348 19.64 17.81 6.84
C ARG A 348 19.79 16.53 7.68
N VAL A 349 20.95 16.35 8.26
CA VAL A 349 21.30 15.24 9.15
C VAL A 349 21.81 15.85 10.45
N PHE A 350 21.47 15.22 11.57
CA PHE A 350 21.89 15.66 12.89
C PHE A 350 22.33 14.48 13.76
N ASP A 351 23.35 14.74 14.60
CA ASP A 351 23.82 13.78 15.58
C ASP A 351 22.98 13.84 16.85
N VAL A 352 22.59 12.67 17.38
CA VAL A 352 22.05 12.53 18.74
C VAL A 352 23.13 11.92 19.62
N ARG A 353 23.88 12.79 20.27
CA ARG A 353 24.97 12.45 21.19
C ARG A 353 25.00 13.40 22.37
N VAL A 354 25.76 13.03 23.41
CA VAL A 354 25.98 13.92 24.56
C VAL A 354 26.95 15.06 24.16
N GLU A 355 26.53 16.29 24.47
CA GLU A 355 27.31 17.51 24.21
C GLU A 355 27.71 18.22 25.51
N GLU A 356 28.83 18.92 25.52
CA GLU A 356 29.26 19.72 26.69
C GLU A 356 28.32 20.90 26.99
N HIS A 357 27.75 21.51 25.93
CA HIS A 357 26.82 22.64 26.01
C HIS A 357 25.55 22.33 25.25
N PRO A 358 24.67 21.47 25.80
CA PRO A 358 23.50 20.98 25.08
C PRO A 358 22.45 22.07 24.93
N ILE A 359 22.04 22.32 23.67
CA ILE A 359 20.92 23.21 23.33
C ILE A 359 19.58 22.50 23.39
N ASN A 360 19.57 21.16 23.54
CA ASN A 360 18.40 20.32 23.64
C ASN A 360 18.67 19.18 24.65
N LEU A 361 17.63 18.75 25.38
CA LEU A 361 17.73 17.61 26.30
C LEU A 361 18.10 16.29 25.60
N ALA A 362 17.83 16.18 24.29
CA ALA A 362 18.26 15.03 23.50
C ALA A 362 19.80 14.86 23.49
N TYR A 363 20.57 15.96 23.65
CA TYR A 363 22.03 16.01 23.68
C TYR A 363 22.61 15.86 25.09
N THR A 364 21.84 15.34 26.03
CA THR A 364 22.26 15.01 27.39
C THR A 364 22.16 13.51 27.65
N THR A 365 22.70 13.05 28.78
CA THR A 365 22.48 11.66 29.26
C THR A 365 21.08 11.43 29.85
N ALA A 366 20.32 12.49 30.14
CA ALA A 366 19.05 12.41 30.87
C ALA A 366 17.97 11.61 30.12
N PRO A 367 17.07 10.92 30.83
CA PRO A 367 15.94 10.24 30.21
C PRO A 367 15.00 11.22 29.51
N LEU A 368 14.39 10.78 28.41
CA LEU A 368 13.42 11.54 27.64
C LEU A 368 12.10 10.79 27.60
N GLY A 369 11.02 11.41 28.09
CA GLY A 369 9.68 10.85 27.93
C GLY A 369 9.25 10.81 26.46
N PRO A 370 8.29 9.92 26.14
CA PRO A 370 7.75 9.83 24.78
C PRO A 370 7.24 11.18 24.28
N HIS A 371 7.62 11.54 23.05
CA HIS A 371 7.30 12.83 22.44
C HIS A 371 7.30 12.78 20.90
N THR A 372 6.61 13.76 20.31
CA THR A 372 6.68 14.11 18.88
C THR A 372 7.82 15.12 18.70
N ASP A 373 8.66 14.95 17.69
CA ASP A 373 9.70 15.92 17.37
C ASP A 373 9.16 17.13 16.59
N ASN A 374 9.77 18.28 16.83
CA ASN A 374 9.53 19.56 16.14
C ASN A 374 8.04 20.00 16.06
N PRO A 375 7.25 19.89 17.13
CA PRO A 375 5.83 20.25 17.09
C PRO A 375 5.59 21.76 16.90
N TYR A 376 6.63 22.58 17.02
CA TYR A 376 6.62 24.02 16.83
C TYR A 376 6.73 24.44 15.35
N ARG A 377 6.72 23.49 14.41
CA ARG A 377 6.65 23.77 12.97
C ARG A 377 5.21 23.67 12.48
N TRP A 378 4.87 24.50 11.48
CA TRP A 378 3.57 24.40 10.81
C TRP A 378 3.38 23.04 10.16
N ALA A 379 4.33 22.66 9.32
CA ALA A 379 4.45 21.28 8.86
C ALA A 379 5.36 20.53 9.85
N VAL A 380 4.77 19.79 10.76
CA VAL A 380 5.50 18.85 11.60
C VAL A 380 6.18 17.82 10.69
N PRO A 381 7.47 17.48 10.90
CA PRO A 381 8.11 16.42 10.11
C PRO A 381 7.27 15.14 10.16
N GLY A 382 6.91 14.62 8.99
CA GLY A 382 6.01 13.46 8.89
C GLY A 382 6.67 12.19 9.40
N TYR A 383 7.93 11.97 9.00
CA TYR A 383 8.68 10.77 9.41
C TYR A 383 10.06 11.16 9.94
N GLN A 384 10.54 10.36 10.88
CA GLN A 384 11.87 10.49 11.45
C GLN A 384 12.63 9.18 11.28
N LEU A 385 13.92 9.32 10.99
CA LEU A 385 14.88 8.23 10.91
C LEU A 385 15.92 8.40 12.02
N LEU A 386 16.27 7.30 12.70
CA LEU A 386 17.34 7.25 13.70
C LEU A 386 18.25 6.06 13.42
N HIS A 387 19.42 6.32 12.86
CA HIS A 387 20.45 5.33 12.54
C HIS A 387 21.45 5.22 13.69
N CYS A 388 21.66 4.03 14.22
CA CYS A 388 22.64 3.79 15.26
C CYS A 388 24.04 3.60 14.66
N LEU A 389 24.94 4.53 14.94
CA LEU A 389 26.36 4.42 14.60
C LEU A 389 27.16 3.73 15.73
N VAL A 390 26.87 4.11 16.98
CA VAL A 390 27.46 3.54 18.19
C VAL A 390 26.36 3.32 19.22
N ALA A 391 26.17 2.09 19.67
CA ALA A 391 25.13 1.75 20.64
C ALA A 391 25.45 2.27 22.06
N GLY A 392 26.74 2.38 22.42
CA GLY A 392 27.19 2.52 23.79
C GLY A 392 27.22 1.17 24.51
N ASP A 393 27.88 1.13 25.68
CA ASP A 393 28.00 -0.12 26.46
C ASP A 393 26.85 -0.34 27.43
N TRP A 394 26.07 0.71 27.73
CA TRP A 394 24.97 0.65 28.69
C TRP A 394 23.89 1.73 28.44
N GLY A 395 22.69 1.49 28.93
CA GLY A 395 21.57 2.45 28.91
C GLY A 395 21.06 2.82 27.52
N GLY A 396 20.39 3.96 27.43
CA GLY A 396 19.92 4.51 26.16
C GLY A 396 18.84 3.69 25.46
N VAL A 397 18.03 2.94 26.22
CA VAL A 397 16.91 2.17 25.69
C VAL A 397 15.92 3.09 25.00
N THR A 398 15.63 2.84 23.74
CA THR A 398 14.61 3.55 22.97
C THR A 398 13.23 3.04 23.39
N VAL A 399 12.32 3.97 23.66
CA VAL A 399 10.92 3.67 23.97
C VAL A 399 10.07 4.25 22.86
N LEU A 400 9.20 3.41 22.29
CA LEU A 400 8.21 3.80 21.27
C LEU A 400 6.81 3.62 21.83
N VAL A 401 5.92 4.57 21.55
CA VAL A 401 4.51 4.53 21.96
C VAL A 401 3.65 4.86 20.75
N ASP A 402 2.73 3.97 20.40
CA ASP A 402 1.71 4.27 19.39
C ASP A 402 0.69 5.26 19.97
N GLY A 403 0.82 6.52 19.57
CA GLY A 403 -0.05 7.60 20.00
C GLY A 403 -1.50 7.40 19.56
N PHE A 404 -1.74 6.76 18.42
CA PHE A 404 -3.11 6.45 17.97
C PHE A 404 -3.77 5.46 18.89
N ARG A 405 -3.06 4.40 19.31
CA ARG A 405 -3.58 3.45 20.30
C ARG A 405 -3.90 4.12 21.61
N VAL A 406 -3.01 4.98 22.10
CA VAL A 406 -3.24 5.74 23.32
C VAL A 406 -4.45 6.66 23.21
N ALA A 407 -4.59 7.36 22.07
CA ALA A 407 -5.73 8.25 21.83
C ALA A 407 -7.07 7.49 21.78
N GLU A 408 -7.10 6.31 21.14
CA GLU A 408 -8.31 5.48 21.11
C GLU A 408 -8.68 4.91 22.46
N VAL A 409 -7.69 4.46 23.26
CA VAL A 409 -7.95 4.02 24.63
C VAL A 409 -8.42 5.19 25.50
N LEU A 410 -7.84 6.39 25.33
CA LEU A 410 -8.32 7.60 26.02
C LEU A 410 -9.77 7.93 25.65
N ARG A 411 -10.16 7.81 24.37
CA ARG A 411 -11.53 8.02 23.93
C ARG A 411 -12.52 7.11 24.65
N VAL A 412 -12.13 5.86 24.92
CA VAL A 412 -12.96 4.89 25.63
C VAL A 412 -12.95 5.12 27.15
N GLU A 413 -11.77 5.40 27.74
CA GLU A 413 -11.62 5.56 29.19
C GLU A 413 -12.11 6.93 29.71
N ASP A 414 -11.92 8.02 28.92
CA ASP A 414 -12.28 9.40 29.29
C ASP A 414 -12.60 10.23 28.04
N LEU A 415 -13.82 10.08 27.52
CA LEU A 415 -14.28 10.78 26.30
C LEU A 415 -14.19 12.32 26.45
N GLU A 416 -14.48 12.86 27.64
CA GLU A 416 -14.39 14.31 27.90
C GLU A 416 -12.95 14.81 27.72
N ALA A 417 -11.97 14.06 28.24
CA ALA A 417 -10.56 14.39 28.05
C ALA A 417 -10.16 14.30 26.57
N PHE A 418 -10.59 13.26 25.87
CA PHE A 418 -10.33 13.09 24.44
C PHE A 418 -10.88 14.28 23.63
N GLU A 419 -12.16 14.63 23.79
CA GLU A 419 -12.79 15.76 23.08
C GLU A 419 -12.11 17.10 23.35
N ARG A 420 -11.63 17.33 24.58
CA ARG A 420 -10.89 18.55 24.91
C ARG A 420 -9.55 18.63 24.20
N LEU A 421 -8.85 17.51 24.09
CA LEU A 421 -7.53 17.43 23.44
C LEU A 421 -7.62 17.45 21.91
N THR A 422 -8.80 17.19 21.34
CA THR A 422 -9.06 17.34 19.89
C THR A 422 -9.55 18.74 19.52
N ARG A 423 -10.15 19.48 20.45
CA ARG A 423 -10.80 20.77 20.17
C ARG A 423 -9.88 21.97 20.39
N HIS A 424 -9.07 21.93 21.44
CA HIS A 424 -8.27 23.09 21.85
C HIS A 424 -6.86 23.02 21.29
N ASP A 425 -6.47 24.11 20.62
CA ASP A 425 -5.11 24.27 20.13
C ASP A 425 -4.12 24.50 21.29
N VAL A 426 -2.99 23.85 21.21
CA VAL A 426 -1.85 24.01 22.10
C VAL A 426 -0.76 24.77 21.35
N PRO A 427 -0.25 25.87 21.89
CA PRO A 427 0.87 26.59 21.30
C PRO A 427 2.18 25.84 21.57
N PHE A 428 3.00 25.70 20.55
CA PHE A 428 4.34 25.15 20.63
C PHE A 428 5.37 26.20 20.20
N ARG A 429 6.52 26.22 20.89
CA ARG A 429 7.59 27.17 20.62
C ARG A 429 8.95 26.53 20.78
N TRP A 430 9.88 26.87 19.88
CA TRP A 430 11.31 26.68 20.00
C TRP A 430 12.03 27.95 19.53
N ALA A 431 13.06 28.37 20.25
CA ALA A 431 13.80 29.56 19.88
C ALA A 431 15.31 29.39 20.15
N ASP A 432 16.11 29.95 19.26
CA ASP A 432 17.55 30.17 19.43
C ASP A 432 17.90 31.65 19.15
N GLU A 433 19.16 31.95 18.94
CA GLU A 433 19.63 33.30 18.63
C GLU A 433 19.16 33.82 17.25
N ARG A 434 18.80 32.91 16.32
CA ARG A 434 18.47 33.23 14.93
C ARG A 434 16.98 33.08 14.62
N PHE A 435 16.30 32.12 15.27
CA PHE A 435 14.92 31.74 14.94
C PHE A 435 14.06 31.64 16.20
N ASP A 436 12.81 32.05 16.08
CA ASP A 436 11.73 31.82 17.05
C ASP A 436 10.59 31.13 16.31
N LEU A 437 10.61 29.79 16.31
CA LEU A 437 9.65 28.94 15.61
C LEU A 437 8.43 28.72 16.50
N ARG A 438 7.25 29.01 15.94
CA ARG A 438 5.97 28.90 16.64
C ARG A 438 4.93 28.27 15.75
N SER A 439 4.15 27.40 16.32
CA SER A 439 2.94 26.88 15.70
C SER A 439 1.93 26.51 16.78
N HIS A 440 0.75 26.16 16.40
CA HIS A 440 -0.29 25.67 17.29
C HIS A 440 -1.09 24.55 16.62
N GLY A 441 -1.81 23.80 17.40
CA GLY A 441 -2.71 22.74 16.95
C GLY A 441 -3.13 21.84 18.11
N PRO A 442 -4.16 21.03 17.92
CA PRO A 442 -4.62 20.11 18.96
C PRO A 442 -3.57 19.05 19.27
N LEU A 443 -3.61 18.50 20.49
CA LEU A 443 -2.74 17.38 20.87
C LEU A 443 -3.12 16.07 20.16
N ILE A 444 -4.41 15.90 19.83
CA ILE A 444 -4.94 14.80 19.05
C ILE A 444 -5.72 15.41 17.88
N ARG A 445 -5.26 15.16 16.65
CA ARG A 445 -5.99 15.56 15.45
C ARG A 445 -6.83 14.39 14.96
N VAL A 446 -8.07 14.68 14.58
CA VAL A 446 -9.00 13.71 13.99
C VAL A 446 -9.49 14.20 12.65
N ASP A 447 -9.82 13.25 11.77
CA ASP A 447 -10.47 13.54 10.50
C ASP A 447 -11.98 13.86 10.68
N GLU A 448 -12.67 14.18 9.58
CA GLU A 448 -14.11 14.48 9.56
C GLU A 448 -14.98 13.32 10.06
N ARG A 449 -14.45 12.08 10.04
CA ARG A 449 -15.11 10.87 10.54
C ARG A 449 -14.73 10.56 12.00
N GLY A 450 -13.92 11.41 12.60
CA GLY A 450 -13.44 11.25 13.98
C GLY A 450 -12.30 10.24 14.15
N ARG A 451 -11.66 9.76 13.08
CA ARG A 451 -10.49 8.88 13.18
C ARG A 451 -9.26 9.68 13.54
N VAL A 452 -8.38 9.11 14.38
CA VAL A 452 -7.14 9.77 14.78
C VAL A 452 -6.18 9.83 13.59
N GLU A 453 -5.71 11.04 13.25
CA GLU A 453 -4.75 11.30 12.16
C GLU A 453 -3.38 11.72 12.65
N ALA A 454 -3.29 12.34 13.84
CA ALA A 454 -2.02 12.73 14.42
C ALA A 454 -2.11 12.87 15.94
N VAL A 455 -0.99 12.59 16.61
CA VAL A 455 -0.75 12.91 18.02
C VAL A 455 0.47 13.80 18.11
N ARG A 456 0.26 15.04 18.54
CA ARG A 456 1.27 16.08 18.63
C ARG A 456 1.58 16.39 20.10
N TYR A 457 2.45 15.59 20.69
CA TYR A 457 2.76 15.70 22.12
C TYR A 457 4.25 15.93 22.34
N ASN A 458 4.62 17.08 22.88
CA ASN A 458 5.97 17.36 23.37
C ASN A 458 5.91 18.42 24.48
N ASN A 459 5.84 17.96 25.73
CA ASN A 459 5.69 18.83 26.90
C ASN A 459 6.80 19.90 27.03
N ARG A 460 7.99 19.64 26.48
CA ARG A 460 9.13 20.57 26.55
C ARG A 460 8.99 21.79 25.63
N SER A 461 8.19 21.67 24.57
CA SER A 461 7.96 22.70 23.56
C SER A 461 6.64 23.43 23.73
N VAL A 462 5.78 23.02 24.67
CA VAL A 462 4.52 23.70 24.94
C VAL A 462 4.81 25.09 25.48
N ALA A 463 4.24 26.11 24.82
CA ALA A 463 4.26 27.50 25.30
C ALA A 463 3.07 27.76 26.25
N ALA A 464 2.95 28.98 26.76
CA ALA A 464 1.82 29.35 27.62
C ALA A 464 0.50 29.16 26.85
N LEU A 465 -0.42 28.41 27.46
CA LEU A 465 -1.74 28.16 26.89
C LEU A 465 -2.57 29.45 26.91
N ASP A 466 -3.32 29.64 25.85
CA ASP A 466 -4.28 30.75 25.68
C ASP A 466 -5.68 30.14 25.55
N LEU A 467 -6.32 29.89 26.66
CA LEU A 467 -7.65 29.29 26.78
C LEU A 467 -8.53 30.15 27.69
N ASP A 468 -9.82 30.10 27.48
CA ASP A 468 -10.79 30.71 28.38
C ASP A 468 -10.62 30.20 29.81
N HIS A 469 -10.86 31.05 30.79
CA HIS A 469 -10.69 30.75 32.21
C HIS A 469 -11.42 29.47 32.63
N GLN A 470 -12.61 29.24 32.09
CA GLN A 470 -13.43 28.06 32.41
C GLN A 470 -12.86 26.77 31.80
N ASP A 471 -12.11 26.83 30.71
CA ASP A 471 -11.55 25.67 30.02
C ASP A 471 -10.15 25.31 30.52
N MET A 472 -9.41 26.23 31.11
CA MET A 472 -8.03 26.07 31.54
C MET A 472 -7.85 24.87 32.48
N GLY A 473 -8.65 24.79 33.55
CA GLY A 473 -8.57 23.70 34.54
C GLY A 473 -8.93 22.32 33.93
N PRO A 474 -10.08 22.20 33.26
CA PRO A 474 -10.46 20.97 32.57
C PRO A 474 -9.46 20.53 31.49
N PHE A 475 -8.88 21.45 30.75
CA PHE A 475 -7.84 21.14 29.76
C PHE A 475 -6.59 20.54 30.42
N TYR A 476 -6.07 21.17 31.50
CA TYR A 476 -4.91 20.62 32.23
C TYR A 476 -5.20 19.23 32.83
N ARG A 477 -6.44 18.98 33.24
CA ARG A 477 -6.85 17.63 33.67
C ARG A 477 -6.69 16.63 32.53
N ALA A 478 -7.25 16.93 31.36
CA ALA A 478 -7.16 16.08 30.16
C ALA A 478 -5.70 15.89 29.69
N TYR A 479 -4.92 16.96 29.67
CA TYR A 479 -3.50 16.93 29.29
C TYR A 479 -2.68 16.03 30.22
N ARG A 480 -2.94 16.08 31.55
CA ARG A 480 -2.28 15.20 32.52
C ARG A 480 -2.71 13.74 32.36
N VAL A 481 -3.96 13.47 32.01
CA VAL A 481 -4.43 12.11 31.72
C VAL A 481 -3.65 11.54 30.53
N LEU A 482 -3.60 12.24 29.39
CA LEU A 482 -2.81 11.83 28.23
C LEU A 482 -1.35 11.61 28.60
N ALA A 483 -0.70 12.57 29.28
CA ALA A 483 0.69 12.47 29.70
C ALA A 483 0.96 11.25 30.58
N SER A 484 0.00 10.86 31.43
CA SER A 484 0.09 9.68 32.27
C SER A 484 -0.08 8.39 31.46
N MET A 485 -1.00 8.37 30.50
CA MET A 485 -1.24 7.21 29.63
C MET A 485 -0.01 6.91 28.77
N LEU A 486 0.62 7.92 28.17
CA LEU A 486 1.84 7.77 27.37
C LEU A 486 3.00 7.12 28.14
N ARG A 487 2.93 7.08 29.48
CA ARG A 487 3.94 6.46 30.35
C ARG A 487 3.53 5.09 30.88
N ARG A 488 2.31 4.61 30.56
CA ARG A 488 1.88 3.26 30.99
C ARG A 488 2.74 2.20 30.32
N PRO A 489 3.27 1.21 31.06
CA PRO A 489 4.15 0.18 30.48
C PRO A 489 3.51 -0.60 29.32
N VAL A 490 2.20 -0.73 29.28
CA VAL A 490 1.46 -1.45 28.24
C VAL A 490 1.61 -0.82 26.86
N PHE A 491 1.83 0.50 26.79
CA PHE A 491 2.02 1.22 25.52
C PHE A 491 3.48 1.38 25.11
N GLY A 492 4.43 1.16 26.03
CA GLY A 492 5.85 1.44 25.80
C GLY A 492 6.62 0.23 25.27
N LEU A 493 6.82 0.16 23.96
CA LEU A 493 7.75 -0.79 23.34
C LEU A 493 9.19 -0.35 23.62
N ARG A 494 9.97 -1.24 24.20
CA ARG A 494 11.38 -1.01 24.55
C ARG A 494 12.30 -1.77 23.63
N MET A 495 13.25 -1.06 23.05
CA MET A 495 14.24 -1.66 22.16
C MET A 495 15.60 -0.96 22.28
N THR A 496 16.66 -1.67 21.96
CA THR A 496 18.00 -1.11 21.84
C THR A 496 18.44 -1.24 20.38
N LEU A 497 18.80 -0.12 19.77
CA LEU A 497 19.32 -0.10 18.41
C LEU A 497 20.79 -0.52 18.41
N GLY A 498 21.12 -1.51 17.60
CA GLY A 498 22.49 -1.94 17.33
C GLY A 498 23.17 -1.09 16.24
N PRO A 499 24.53 -1.07 16.18
CA PRO A 499 25.25 -0.36 15.14
C PRO A 499 24.88 -0.88 13.74
N GLY A 500 24.46 0.03 12.85
CA GLY A 500 24.01 -0.29 11.50
C GLY A 500 22.50 -0.54 11.38
N GLU A 501 21.74 -0.35 12.46
CA GLU A 501 20.28 -0.38 12.44
C GLU A 501 19.72 1.04 12.34
N CYS A 502 18.71 1.22 11.50
CA CYS A 502 17.98 2.48 11.31
C CYS A 502 16.49 2.28 11.61
N LEU A 503 16.01 2.94 12.63
CA LEU A 503 14.61 3.02 12.97
C LEU A 503 13.94 4.09 12.12
N VAL A 504 12.84 3.76 11.44
CA VAL A 504 12.03 4.67 10.63
C VAL A 504 10.62 4.69 11.19
N PHE A 505 10.09 5.86 11.52
CA PHE A 505 8.75 5.95 12.12
C PHE A 505 7.99 7.21 11.75
N ASP A 506 6.67 7.10 11.76
CA ASP A 506 5.73 8.22 11.63
C ASP A 506 5.78 9.07 12.90
N ASN A 507 6.37 10.26 12.79
CA ASN A 507 6.59 11.15 13.92
C ASN A 507 5.30 11.81 14.46
N GLU A 508 4.23 11.82 13.68
CA GLU A 508 2.91 12.29 14.14
C GLU A 508 2.04 11.17 14.74
N ARG A 509 2.54 9.92 14.72
CA ARG A 509 1.88 8.75 15.30
C ARG A 509 2.71 8.11 16.41
N ILE A 510 3.97 7.81 16.14
CA ILE A 510 4.85 7.09 17.07
C ILE A 510 5.64 8.10 17.90
N LEU A 511 5.25 8.22 19.17
CA LEU A 511 6.03 9.00 20.11
C LEU A 511 7.25 8.19 20.55
N HIS A 512 8.41 8.85 20.51
CA HIS A 512 9.67 8.20 20.87
C HIS A 512 10.30 8.85 22.09
N GLY A 513 11.09 8.07 22.81
CA GLY A 513 11.78 8.53 24.00
C GLY A 513 12.99 7.67 24.33
N ARG A 514 13.64 8.01 25.43
CA ARG A 514 14.80 7.29 25.97
C ARG A 514 14.57 7.01 27.44
N GLU A 515 14.54 5.72 27.79
CA GLU A 515 14.43 5.28 29.18
C GLU A 515 15.82 5.20 29.83
N GLY A 516 15.92 5.71 31.03
CA GLY A 516 17.17 5.75 31.78
C GLY A 516 18.22 6.73 31.22
N GLU A 517 19.38 6.72 31.82
CA GLU A 517 20.54 7.47 31.34
C GLU A 517 21.16 6.73 30.14
N ALA A 518 21.81 7.47 29.25
CA ALA A 518 22.52 6.93 28.12
C ALA A 518 24.03 7.04 28.29
N ASP A 519 24.74 6.04 27.78
CA ASP A 519 26.19 6.08 27.64
C ASP A 519 26.61 7.32 26.82
N PRO A 520 27.53 8.17 27.31
CA PRO A 520 28.05 9.30 26.54
C PRO A 520 28.68 8.91 25.19
N ALA A 521 29.15 7.67 25.04
CA ALA A 521 29.69 7.16 23.77
C ALA A 521 28.61 6.85 22.73
N ARG A 522 27.34 6.77 23.12
CA ARG A 522 26.21 6.48 22.20
C ARG A 522 26.09 7.58 21.15
N LEU A 523 26.03 7.16 19.89
CA LEU A 523 25.87 8.06 18.74
C LEU A 523 24.78 7.53 17.82
N LEU A 524 23.71 8.31 17.66
CA LEU A 524 22.74 8.12 16.59
C LEU A 524 22.86 9.28 15.60
N GLU A 525 22.62 8.98 14.36
CA GLU A 525 22.45 9.95 13.29
C GLU A 525 20.98 9.99 12.89
N GLY A 526 20.39 11.17 12.80
CA GLY A 526 18.97 11.33 12.50
C GLY A 526 18.69 12.25 11.32
N CYS A 527 17.57 12.04 10.66
CA CYS A 527 17.01 12.95 9.68
C CYS A 527 15.48 12.87 9.67
N TYR A 528 14.85 13.78 8.93
CA TYR A 528 13.41 13.83 8.76
C TYR A 528 13.01 13.73 7.29
N LEU A 529 11.80 13.20 7.04
CA LEU A 529 11.12 13.25 5.76
C LEU A 529 9.78 14.00 5.90
N ALA A 530 9.42 14.74 4.86
CA ALA A 530 8.06 15.24 4.76
C ALA A 530 7.08 14.08 4.49
N ARG A 531 5.87 14.16 5.05
CA ARG A 531 4.81 13.16 4.86
C ARG A 531 4.50 12.92 3.40
N ASP A 532 4.45 13.99 2.60
CA ASP A 532 4.12 13.97 1.18
C ASP A 532 4.99 12.99 0.38
N TRP A 533 6.28 12.86 0.73
CA TRP A 533 7.19 11.95 0.04
C TRP A 533 6.91 10.49 0.34
N VAL A 534 6.72 10.14 1.61
CA VAL A 534 6.48 8.76 2.03
C VAL A 534 5.11 8.29 1.55
N ASP A 535 4.06 9.11 1.75
CA ASP A 535 2.71 8.80 1.29
C ASP A 535 2.63 8.78 -0.25
N GLY A 536 3.26 9.77 -0.91
CA GLY A 536 3.35 9.79 -2.38
C GLY A 536 4.09 8.57 -2.94
N ARG A 537 5.16 8.12 -2.26
CA ARG A 537 5.87 6.90 -2.64
C ARG A 537 5.01 5.66 -2.45
N ARG A 538 4.26 5.59 -1.33
CA ARG A 538 3.30 4.51 -1.07
C ARG A 538 2.26 4.42 -2.18
N PHE A 539 1.61 5.52 -2.55
CA PHE A 539 0.65 5.56 -3.65
C PHE A 539 1.28 5.18 -4.99
N SER A 540 2.51 5.65 -5.28
CA SER A 540 3.22 5.29 -6.50
C SER A 540 3.57 3.81 -6.58
N LEU A 541 3.94 3.18 -5.46
CA LEU A 541 4.27 1.75 -5.38
C LEU A 541 3.02 0.86 -5.49
N SER A 542 1.85 1.36 -5.08
CA SER A 542 0.57 0.65 -5.19
C SER A 542 -0.17 0.89 -6.50
N ARG A 543 0.33 1.78 -7.39
CA ARG A 543 -0.29 1.98 -8.70
C ARG A 543 -0.08 0.77 -9.60
N PRO A 544 -1.14 0.32 -10.31
CA PRO A 544 -1.00 -0.63 -11.40
C PRO A 544 0.04 -0.14 -12.43
N VAL A 545 0.77 -1.05 -13.05
CA VAL A 545 1.80 -0.68 -14.05
C VAL A 545 1.20 0.11 -15.22
N SER A 546 -0.07 -0.16 -15.56
CA SER A 546 -0.84 0.55 -16.60
C SER A 546 -1.10 2.04 -16.29
N GLU A 547 -1.00 2.46 -15.03
CA GLU A 547 -1.22 3.85 -14.60
C GLU A 547 0.08 4.58 -14.23
N LYS A 548 1.24 3.95 -14.44
CA LYS A 548 2.52 4.62 -14.21
C LYS A 548 2.71 5.70 -15.26
N LEU A 549 2.71 6.95 -14.81
CA LEU A 549 3.06 8.10 -15.65
C LEU A 549 4.46 7.87 -16.26
N PRO A 550 4.69 8.22 -17.53
CA PRO A 550 6.01 8.13 -18.11
C PRO A 550 6.99 8.99 -17.29
N VAL A 551 8.18 8.42 -17.02
CA VAL A 551 9.27 9.06 -16.26
C VAL A 551 9.88 10.19 -17.06
#